data_94d9c13d9084e6d581c391f5357819d9
#
_entry.id   94d9c13d9084e6d581c391f5357819d9
#
_cell.length_a   1.000
_cell.length_b   1.000
_cell.length_c   1.000
_cell.angle_alpha   90.00
_cell.angle_beta   90.00
_cell.angle_gamma   90.00
#
_symmetry.space_group_name_H-M   'P 1'
#
loop_
_entity.id
_entity.type
_entity.pdbx_description
1 polymer ?
#
loop_
_entity_poly.entity_id
_entity_poly.type
_entity_poly.pdbx_seq_one_letter_code
_entity_poly.pdbx_strand_id
1 'polypeptide(L)'
;KNGIRKSDFKKVMLYAKRKITFKKWERDLLKNFKTCTSDDIRVNKRNFMLVLNFFQVQELIDIKPDKNSYYLRAITEPHSEEMEISEERFINWVKHFKMQGLKKDKDNPKRKVFERAHISGHISGKELAEFIKKIQPEILIPIHVEFPEEFKKMHKKVIMLKKNECLEFN
;
A
#
# COMPACT_ATOMS: atom_id res chain seq x y z
N LYS A 1 -25.06 -6.33 6.64
CA LYS A 1 -24.36 -5.79 5.44
C LYS A 1 -24.36 -4.26 5.58
N ASN A 2 -23.38 -3.70 6.26
CA ASN A 2 -23.20 -2.25 6.31
C ASN A 2 -22.48 -1.82 5.04
N GLY A 3 -23.25 -1.51 3.99
CA GLY A 3 -22.73 -0.90 2.77
C GLY A 3 -22.15 0.48 3.05
N ILE A 4 -21.06 0.83 2.38
CA ILE A 4 -20.44 2.16 2.38
C ILE A 4 -21.51 3.18 1.89
N ARG A 5 -21.80 4.19 2.68
CA ARG A 5 -22.81 5.22 2.35
C ARG A 5 -22.17 6.45 1.72
N LYS A 6 -22.87 7.11 0.81
CA LYS A 6 -22.43 8.37 0.18
C LYS A 6 -22.04 9.45 1.22
N SER A 7 -22.72 9.47 2.37
CA SER A 7 -22.41 10.37 3.49
C SER A 7 -21.02 10.22 4.06
N ASP A 8 -20.42 9.03 3.92
CA ASP A 8 -19.10 8.72 4.47
C ASP A 8 -17.96 9.38 3.65
N PHE A 9 -18.27 9.88 2.45
CA PHE A 9 -17.32 10.46 1.50
C PHE A 9 -17.58 11.95 1.17
N LYS A 10 -18.06 12.72 2.11
CA LYS A 10 -18.39 14.17 1.88
C LYS A 10 -17.24 14.99 1.28
N LYS A 11 -15.99 14.61 1.59
CA LYS A 11 -14.78 15.28 1.11
C LYS A 11 -14.01 14.48 0.05
N VAL A 12 -14.52 13.31 -0.37
CA VAL A 12 -13.89 12.46 -1.37
C VAL A 12 -14.49 12.76 -2.74
N MET A 13 -13.63 12.85 -3.74
CA MET A 13 -14.00 13.04 -5.14
C MET A 13 -13.41 11.93 -5.98
N LEU A 14 -14.07 11.55 -7.05
CA LEU A 14 -13.55 10.63 -8.03
C LEU A 14 -12.73 11.40 -9.06
N TYR A 15 -11.51 10.95 -9.29
CA TYR A 15 -10.70 11.47 -10.38
C TYR A 15 -11.20 10.93 -11.73
N ALA A 16 -11.70 11.83 -12.56
CA ALA A 16 -12.16 11.51 -13.91
C ALA A 16 -10.97 11.56 -14.87
N LYS A 17 -10.46 10.38 -15.25
CA LYS A 17 -9.38 10.24 -16.23
C LYS A 17 -9.82 10.73 -17.60
N ARG A 18 -8.87 11.24 -18.40
CA ARG A 18 -9.09 11.48 -19.82
C ARG A 18 -9.18 10.15 -20.56
N LYS A 19 -10.39 9.75 -20.94
CA LYS A 19 -10.69 8.55 -21.71
C LYS A 19 -11.69 8.87 -22.82
N ILE A 20 -11.57 8.16 -23.95
CA ILE A 20 -12.53 8.23 -25.04
C ILE A 20 -13.82 7.49 -24.68
N THR A 21 -13.69 6.34 -23.99
CA THR A 21 -14.83 5.50 -23.62
C THR A 21 -14.78 5.08 -22.16
N PHE A 22 -15.93 5.07 -21.52
CA PHE A 22 -16.11 4.61 -20.16
C PHE A 22 -16.96 3.34 -20.13
N LYS A 23 -16.59 2.35 -19.31
CA LYS A 23 -17.43 1.18 -19.03
C LYS A 23 -18.70 1.61 -18.30
N LYS A 24 -19.74 0.79 -18.32
CA LYS A 24 -21.04 1.10 -17.69
C LYS A 24 -20.87 1.48 -16.21
N TRP A 25 -20.17 0.67 -15.44
CA TRP A 25 -19.95 0.90 -14.02
C TRP A 25 -19.15 2.21 -13.74
N GLU A 26 -18.21 2.59 -14.61
CA GLU A 26 -17.48 3.85 -14.48
C GLU A 26 -18.41 5.04 -14.70
N ARG A 27 -19.28 4.98 -15.73
CA ARG A 27 -20.29 6.01 -15.97
C ARG A 27 -21.25 6.17 -14.79
N ASP A 28 -21.66 5.06 -14.20
CA ASP A 28 -22.56 5.05 -13.05
C ASP A 28 -21.88 5.68 -11.81
N LEU A 29 -20.58 5.40 -11.58
CA LEU A 29 -19.80 6.05 -10.53
C LEU A 29 -19.67 7.56 -10.78
N LEU A 30 -19.27 7.98 -11.99
CA LEU A 30 -19.09 9.39 -12.33
C LEU A 30 -20.39 10.20 -12.22
N LYS A 31 -21.56 9.60 -12.48
CA LYS A 31 -22.87 10.23 -12.28
C LYS A 31 -23.25 10.37 -10.81
N ASN A 32 -22.85 9.43 -9.99
CA ASN A 32 -23.30 9.31 -8.61
C ASN A 32 -22.40 9.98 -7.57
N PHE A 33 -21.15 10.29 -7.93
CA PHE A 33 -20.16 10.89 -7.02
C PHE A 33 -19.66 12.22 -7.58
N LYS A 34 -19.20 13.08 -6.66
CA LYS A 34 -18.50 14.30 -7.03
C LYS A 34 -17.19 13.93 -7.76
N THR A 35 -16.92 14.58 -8.87
CA THR A 35 -15.76 14.30 -9.71
C THR A 35 -14.80 15.48 -9.75
N CYS A 36 -13.54 15.22 -10.02
CA CYS A 36 -12.52 16.21 -10.38
C CYS A 36 -11.69 15.70 -11.56
N THR A 37 -11.16 16.62 -12.33
CA THR A 37 -10.28 16.37 -13.47
C THR A 37 -8.83 16.73 -13.14
N SER A 38 -7.90 16.40 -14.04
CA SER A 38 -6.52 16.86 -13.93
C SER A 38 -6.40 18.39 -13.95
N ASP A 39 -7.29 19.07 -14.67
CA ASP A 39 -7.29 20.53 -14.76
C ASP A 39 -7.72 21.17 -13.43
N ASP A 40 -8.76 20.64 -12.77
CA ASP A 40 -9.19 21.09 -11.45
C ASP A 40 -8.06 20.97 -10.42
N ILE A 41 -7.36 19.83 -10.44
CA ILE A 41 -6.24 19.57 -9.54
C ILE A 41 -5.07 20.51 -9.84
N ARG A 42 -4.74 20.70 -11.12
CA ARG A 42 -3.62 21.53 -11.56
C ARG A 42 -3.77 22.99 -11.12
N VAL A 43 -4.97 23.53 -11.17
CA VAL A 43 -5.28 24.90 -10.74
C VAL A 43 -5.20 25.06 -9.21
N ASN A 44 -5.59 24.03 -8.46
CA ASN A 44 -5.72 24.10 -6.99
C ASN A 44 -4.94 22.99 -6.27
N LYS A 45 -3.73 22.67 -6.68
CA LYS A 45 -2.92 21.53 -6.18
C LYS A 45 -2.89 21.39 -4.65
N ARG A 46 -2.78 22.52 -3.94
CA ARG A 46 -2.69 22.54 -2.47
C ARG A 46 -3.94 22.00 -1.76
N ASN A 47 -5.08 21.94 -2.44
CA ASN A 47 -6.34 21.51 -1.87
C ASN A 47 -6.63 20.02 -2.12
N PHE A 48 -5.75 19.32 -2.80
CA PHE A 48 -5.95 17.93 -3.18
C PHE A 48 -4.94 16.99 -2.53
N MET A 49 -5.44 15.90 -1.99
CA MET A 49 -4.69 14.70 -1.69
C MET A 49 -5.16 13.60 -2.66
N LEU A 50 -4.23 13.02 -3.42
CA LEU A 50 -4.52 12.00 -4.42
C LEU A 50 -4.11 10.64 -3.90
N VAL A 51 -4.95 9.64 -4.15
CA VAL A 51 -4.60 8.22 -3.96
C VAL A 51 -4.41 7.62 -5.35
N LEU A 52 -3.17 7.25 -5.67
CA LEU A 52 -2.79 6.68 -6.97
C LEU A 52 -2.13 5.32 -6.75
N ASN A 53 -2.53 4.35 -7.55
CA ASN A 53 -1.80 3.09 -7.65
C ASN A 53 -0.73 3.15 -8.75
N PHE A 54 0.06 2.07 -8.88
CA PHE A 54 1.13 1.99 -9.87
C PHE A 54 0.66 2.26 -11.31
N PHE A 55 -0.49 1.70 -11.70
CA PHE A 55 -1.04 1.86 -13.06
C PHE A 55 -1.64 3.24 -13.34
N GLN A 56 -1.69 4.10 -12.32
CA GLN A 56 -2.23 5.46 -12.43
C GLN A 56 -1.15 6.53 -12.35
N VAL A 57 0.11 6.15 -12.16
CA VAL A 57 1.22 7.12 -12.04
C VAL A 57 1.35 8.02 -13.28
N GLN A 58 0.97 7.54 -14.45
CA GLN A 58 0.95 8.31 -15.69
C GLN A 58 0.01 9.53 -15.65
N GLU A 59 -1.01 9.53 -14.79
CA GLU A 59 -1.90 10.68 -14.60
C GLU A 59 -1.14 11.93 -14.11
N LEU A 60 0.05 11.73 -13.51
CA LEU A 60 0.92 12.83 -13.11
C LEU A 60 1.37 13.70 -14.29
N ILE A 61 1.36 13.18 -15.53
CA ILE A 61 1.66 13.95 -16.75
C ILE A 61 0.64 15.07 -16.93
N ASP A 62 -0.63 14.77 -16.72
CA ASP A 62 -1.73 15.73 -16.88
C ASP A 62 -1.89 16.62 -15.66
N ILE A 63 -1.71 16.06 -14.46
CA ILE A 63 -1.82 16.75 -13.16
C ILE A 63 -0.68 17.76 -12.97
N LYS A 64 0.53 17.43 -13.47
CA LYS A 64 1.74 18.26 -13.39
C LYS A 64 2.06 18.70 -11.95
N PRO A 65 2.34 17.77 -11.03
CA PRO A 65 2.81 18.13 -9.72
C PRO A 65 4.14 18.92 -9.81
N ASP A 66 4.55 19.55 -8.74
CA ASP A 66 5.75 20.39 -8.68
C ASP A 66 6.52 20.18 -7.37
N LYS A 67 7.56 20.99 -7.14
CA LYS A 67 8.42 20.93 -5.95
C LYS A 67 7.68 21.11 -4.61
N ASN A 68 6.45 21.61 -4.60
CA ASN A 68 5.63 21.77 -3.40
C ASN A 68 4.70 20.55 -3.19
N SER A 69 4.65 19.65 -4.17
CA SER A 69 3.90 18.41 -4.08
C SER A 69 4.69 17.37 -3.31
N TYR A 70 4.02 16.62 -2.44
CA TYR A 70 4.62 15.60 -1.62
C TYR A 70 4.09 14.22 -2.02
N TYR A 71 4.98 13.24 -2.20
CA TYR A 71 4.61 11.85 -2.42
C TYR A 71 4.84 11.03 -1.15
N LEU A 72 3.78 10.41 -0.65
CA LEU A 72 3.81 9.54 0.51
C LEU A 72 3.60 8.09 0.09
N ARG A 73 4.56 7.22 0.42
CA ARG A 73 4.48 5.79 0.14
C ARG A 73 3.74 5.08 1.27
N ALA A 74 2.48 4.68 1.02
CA ALA A 74 1.60 4.05 2.02
C ALA A 74 1.42 2.54 1.80
N ILE A 75 2.30 1.89 1.04
CA ILE A 75 2.30 0.43 0.85
C ILE A 75 3.54 -0.21 1.48
N THR A 76 3.52 -1.53 1.60
CA THR A 76 4.62 -2.35 2.14
C THR A 76 5.95 -2.12 1.40
N GLU A 77 7.03 -2.53 2.01
CA GLU A 77 8.33 -2.63 1.32
C GLU A 77 8.26 -3.63 0.17
N PRO A 78 9.03 -3.43 -0.91
CA PRO A 78 9.16 -4.43 -1.94
C PRO A 78 9.65 -5.75 -1.35
N HIS A 79 9.00 -6.83 -1.72
CA HIS A 79 9.37 -8.19 -1.33
C HIS A 79 9.54 -9.10 -2.55
N SER A 80 9.55 -8.53 -3.74
CA SER A 80 9.86 -9.21 -4.99
C SER A 80 10.63 -8.27 -5.92
N GLU A 81 11.39 -8.83 -6.84
CA GLU A 81 12.15 -8.08 -7.85
C GLU A 81 11.26 -7.17 -8.70
N GLU A 82 10.06 -7.63 -9.06
CA GLU A 82 9.07 -6.83 -9.79
C GLU A 82 8.63 -5.59 -8.99
N MET A 83 8.46 -5.74 -7.68
CA MET A 83 8.09 -4.63 -6.81
C MET A 83 9.25 -3.64 -6.65
N GLU A 84 10.49 -4.09 -6.63
CA GLU A 84 11.67 -3.23 -6.61
C GLU A 84 11.77 -2.39 -7.88
N ILE A 85 11.61 -3.01 -9.06
CA ILE A 85 11.57 -2.32 -10.35
C ILE A 85 10.44 -1.28 -10.38
N SER A 86 9.27 -1.65 -9.86
CA SER A 86 8.13 -0.74 -9.77
C SER A 86 8.42 0.44 -8.86
N GLU A 87 9.09 0.21 -7.74
CA GLU A 87 9.48 1.28 -6.81
C GLU A 87 10.49 2.24 -7.45
N GLU A 88 11.48 1.73 -8.18
CA GLU A 88 12.44 2.58 -8.91
C GLU A 88 11.76 3.46 -9.97
N ARG A 89 10.76 2.93 -10.66
CA ARG A 89 9.94 3.72 -11.60
C ARG A 89 9.23 4.86 -10.88
N PHE A 90 8.62 4.62 -9.74
CA PHE A 90 7.99 5.68 -8.94
C PHE A 90 9.00 6.71 -8.46
N ILE A 91 10.19 6.30 -8.01
CA ILE A 91 11.27 7.20 -7.61
C ILE A 91 11.64 8.12 -8.78
N ASN A 92 11.72 7.58 -9.99
CA ASN A 92 12.04 8.37 -11.18
C ASN A 92 10.93 9.37 -11.52
N TRP A 93 9.66 9.02 -11.36
CA TRP A 93 8.53 9.95 -11.52
C TRP A 93 8.60 11.10 -10.50
N VAL A 94 8.82 10.78 -9.22
CA VAL A 94 8.94 11.79 -8.15
C VAL A 94 10.12 12.74 -8.41
N LYS A 95 11.26 12.21 -8.87
CA LYS A 95 12.42 13.02 -9.28
C LYS A 95 12.11 13.90 -10.50
N HIS A 96 11.46 13.35 -11.53
CA HIS A 96 11.11 14.07 -12.76
C HIS A 96 10.26 15.31 -12.45
N PHE A 97 9.24 15.18 -11.63
CA PHE A 97 8.39 16.28 -11.21
C PHE A 97 8.97 17.11 -10.06
N LYS A 98 10.17 16.80 -9.58
CA LYS A 98 10.83 17.47 -8.44
C LYS A 98 9.99 17.45 -7.15
N MET A 99 9.14 16.44 -7.00
CA MET A 99 8.30 16.29 -5.81
C MET A 99 9.14 15.95 -4.57
N GLN A 100 8.60 16.24 -3.41
CA GLN A 100 9.14 15.83 -2.11
C GLN A 100 8.72 14.39 -1.78
N GLY A 101 9.25 13.82 -0.66
CA GLY A 101 8.90 12.46 -0.20
C GLY A 101 9.99 11.43 -0.45
N LEU A 102 11.18 11.87 -0.91
CA LEU A 102 12.37 11.03 -1.04
C LEU A 102 13.42 11.43 0.00
N LYS A 103 13.99 10.44 0.68
CA LYS A 103 15.13 10.59 1.59
C LYS A 103 16.34 9.79 1.09
N LYS A 104 17.49 10.04 1.66
CA LYS A 104 18.68 9.21 1.42
C LYS A 104 18.48 7.84 2.08
N ASP A 105 18.90 6.80 1.40
CA ASP A 105 18.97 5.46 1.96
C ASP A 105 20.01 5.44 3.10
N LYS A 106 19.74 4.71 4.18
CA LYS A 106 20.65 4.61 5.32
C LYS A 106 21.91 3.83 4.99
N ASP A 107 21.77 2.76 4.22
CA ASP A 107 22.85 1.84 3.89
C ASP A 107 23.62 2.29 2.64
N ASN A 108 22.96 3.03 1.76
CA ASN A 108 23.55 3.57 0.55
C ASN A 108 23.14 5.04 0.33
N PRO A 109 23.92 6.03 0.85
CA PRO A 109 23.58 7.45 0.74
C PRO A 109 23.48 8.01 -0.69
N LYS A 110 23.98 7.29 -1.70
CA LYS A 110 23.82 7.63 -3.13
C LYS A 110 22.43 7.27 -3.64
N ARG A 111 21.74 6.32 -2.99
CA ARG A 111 20.39 5.88 -3.33
C ARG A 111 19.35 6.81 -2.67
N LYS A 112 18.24 7.03 -3.36
CA LYS A 112 17.04 7.67 -2.82
C LYS A 112 15.99 6.61 -2.58
N VAL A 113 15.33 6.69 -1.43
CA VAL A 113 14.21 5.83 -1.05
C VAL A 113 13.03 6.68 -0.62
N PHE A 114 11.83 6.11 -0.63
CA PHE A 114 10.64 6.82 -0.17
C PHE A 114 10.61 7.00 1.34
N GLU A 115 10.05 8.12 1.77
CA GLU A 115 9.47 8.22 3.11
C GLU A 115 8.22 7.35 3.14
N ARG A 116 8.19 6.39 4.06
CA ARG A 116 7.10 5.42 4.17
C ARG A 116 6.18 5.78 5.32
N ALA A 117 4.88 5.65 5.07
CA ALA A 117 3.83 5.76 6.08
C ALA A 117 2.95 4.51 6.05
N HIS A 118 3.58 3.35 5.93
CA HIS A 118 2.87 2.09 5.97
C HIS A 118 2.69 1.65 7.43
N ILE A 119 1.44 1.43 7.82
CA ILE A 119 1.08 0.72 9.04
C ILE A 119 0.56 -0.64 8.58
N SER A 120 1.28 -1.70 8.95
CA SER A 120 0.84 -3.05 8.65
C SER A 120 -0.50 -3.32 9.34
N GLY A 121 -1.46 -3.89 8.60
CA GLY A 121 -2.67 -4.46 9.17
C GLY A 121 -2.44 -5.80 9.85
N HIS A 122 -1.21 -6.33 9.78
CA HIS A 122 -0.83 -7.56 10.45
C HIS A 122 -0.48 -7.28 11.91
N ILE A 123 -0.73 -8.27 12.75
CA ILE A 123 -0.34 -8.23 14.15
C ILE A 123 1.18 -8.09 14.28
N SER A 124 1.66 -7.25 15.19
CA SER A 124 3.10 -7.13 15.46
C SER A 124 3.64 -8.39 16.13
N GLY A 125 4.95 -8.66 16.00
CA GLY A 125 5.57 -9.83 16.63
C GLY A 125 5.37 -9.87 18.15
N LYS A 126 5.36 -8.69 18.81
CA LYS A 126 5.09 -8.59 20.26
C LYS A 126 3.64 -8.97 20.60
N GLU A 127 2.68 -8.39 19.88
CA GLU A 127 1.26 -8.70 20.06
C GLU A 127 0.94 -10.16 19.72
N LEU A 128 1.60 -10.71 18.69
CA LEU A 128 1.49 -12.12 18.32
C LEU A 128 1.98 -13.03 19.45
N ALA A 129 3.12 -12.71 20.07
CA ALA A 129 3.63 -13.47 21.21
C ALA A 129 2.67 -13.42 22.43
N GLU A 130 2.11 -12.23 22.72
CA GLU A 130 1.10 -12.06 23.77
C GLU A 130 -0.19 -12.85 23.44
N PHE A 131 -0.61 -12.86 22.21
CA PHE A 131 -1.78 -13.61 21.74
C PHE A 131 -1.57 -15.12 21.87
N ILE A 132 -0.41 -15.66 21.44
CA ILE A 132 -0.06 -17.07 21.61
C ILE A 132 -0.03 -17.46 23.09
N LYS A 133 0.58 -16.62 23.94
CA LYS A 133 0.62 -16.82 25.40
C LYS A 133 -0.77 -16.81 26.02
N LYS A 134 -1.70 -16.01 25.51
CA LYS A 134 -3.08 -15.92 26.02
C LYS A 134 -3.92 -17.13 25.61
N ILE A 135 -3.75 -17.62 24.38
CA ILE A 135 -4.49 -18.79 23.86
C ILE A 135 -3.96 -20.10 24.44
N GLN A 136 -2.66 -20.19 24.66
CA GLN A 136 -1.97 -21.42 25.12
C GLN A 136 -2.30 -22.64 24.23
N PRO A 137 -2.05 -22.60 22.93
CA PRO A 137 -2.37 -23.71 22.04
C PRO A 137 -1.56 -24.94 22.41
N GLU A 138 -2.11 -26.14 22.19
CA GLU A 138 -1.34 -27.39 22.39
C GLU A 138 -0.20 -27.53 21.39
N ILE A 139 -0.45 -27.08 20.14
CA ILE A 139 0.48 -27.13 19.04
C ILE A 139 0.41 -25.79 18.29
N LEU A 140 1.55 -25.26 17.91
CA LEU A 140 1.67 -24.06 17.08
C LEU A 140 2.26 -24.41 15.73
N ILE A 141 1.54 -24.09 14.65
CA ILE A 141 1.99 -24.34 13.28
C ILE A 141 2.09 -23.00 12.55
N PRO A 142 3.31 -22.47 12.33
CA PRO A 142 3.48 -21.26 11.54
C PRO A 142 3.27 -21.56 10.05
N ILE A 143 2.35 -20.82 9.42
CA ILE A 143 2.04 -20.93 7.99
C ILE A 143 2.22 -19.57 7.34
N HIS A 144 2.80 -19.54 6.12
CA HIS A 144 3.00 -18.31 5.36
C HIS A 144 3.85 -17.27 6.12
N VAL A 145 4.96 -17.74 6.65
CA VAL A 145 5.90 -16.95 7.48
C VAL A 145 7.30 -17.05 6.91
N GLU A 146 8.00 -15.93 6.87
CA GLU A 146 9.39 -15.85 6.37
C GLU A 146 10.40 -16.47 7.34
N PHE A 147 10.20 -16.26 8.64
CA PHE A 147 11.08 -16.74 9.72
C PHE A 147 10.32 -17.64 10.72
N PRO A 148 9.94 -18.87 10.34
CA PRO A 148 9.16 -19.76 11.20
C PRO A 148 9.88 -20.16 12.48
N GLU A 149 11.23 -20.11 12.49
CA GLU A 149 12.05 -20.45 13.67
C GLU A 149 11.78 -19.52 14.87
N GLU A 150 11.39 -18.26 14.62
CA GLU A 150 11.11 -17.29 15.67
C GLU A 150 9.97 -17.74 16.59
N PHE A 151 9.05 -18.57 16.09
CA PHE A 151 7.94 -19.10 16.87
C PHE A 151 8.37 -20.08 17.97
N LYS A 152 9.56 -20.69 17.84
CA LYS A 152 10.13 -21.53 18.91
C LYS A 152 10.44 -20.73 20.18
N LYS A 153 10.66 -19.43 20.05
CA LYS A 153 10.83 -18.52 21.20
C LYS A 153 9.50 -18.19 21.88
N MET A 154 8.40 -18.35 21.17
CA MET A 154 7.05 -17.98 21.63
C MET A 154 6.27 -19.17 22.19
N HIS A 155 6.57 -20.39 21.74
CA HIS A 155 5.86 -21.60 22.14
C HIS A 155 6.77 -22.84 22.16
N LYS A 156 6.52 -23.75 23.14
CA LYS A 156 7.35 -24.96 23.32
C LYS A 156 7.16 -26.03 22.24
N LYS A 157 5.93 -26.19 21.73
CA LYS A 157 5.57 -27.21 20.76
C LYS A 157 5.21 -26.56 19.43
N VAL A 158 6.24 -26.29 18.64
CA VAL A 158 6.11 -25.71 17.29
C VAL A 158 6.40 -26.79 16.25
N ILE A 159 5.49 -27.01 15.33
CA ILE A 159 5.64 -27.92 14.20
C ILE A 159 5.82 -27.08 12.93
N MET A 160 6.93 -27.28 12.25
CA MET A 160 7.21 -26.64 10.97
C MET A 160 6.98 -27.65 9.85
N LEU A 161 5.92 -27.43 9.09
CA LEU A 161 5.57 -28.28 7.95
C LEU A 161 6.37 -27.87 6.72
N LYS A 162 6.90 -28.85 6.00
CA LYS A 162 7.48 -28.67 4.69
C LYS A 162 6.40 -28.65 3.61
N LYS A 163 6.74 -28.16 2.44
CA LYS A 163 5.83 -28.19 1.28
C LYS A 163 5.39 -29.64 1.00
N ASN A 164 4.10 -29.88 0.87
CA ASN A 164 3.46 -31.20 0.68
C ASN A 164 3.54 -32.15 1.88
N GLU A 165 3.90 -31.68 3.05
CA GLU A 165 3.81 -32.44 4.29
C GLU A 165 2.41 -32.31 4.90
N CYS A 166 1.86 -33.42 5.36
CA CYS A 166 0.54 -33.47 6.01
C CYS A 166 0.72 -33.77 7.49
N LEU A 167 -0.09 -33.14 8.33
CA LEU A 167 -0.19 -33.44 9.74
C LEU A 167 -1.61 -33.94 10.03
N GLU A 168 -1.72 -35.14 10.56
CA GLU A 168 -3.00 -35.71 10.99
C GLU A 168 -3.17 -35.51 12.49
N PHE A 169 -4.35 -35.09 12.89
CA PHE A 169 -4.74 -34.96 14.29
C PHE A 169 -5.73 -36.11 14.60
N ASN A 170 -5.41 -36.91 15.60
CA ASN A 170 -6.29 -37.96 16.11
C ASN A 170 -7.26 -37.40 17.16
#